data_466a1e7250832fcd01a71d4d655759b1
#
_entry.id   466a1e7250832fcd01a71d4d655759b1
#
_cell.length_a   1.000
_cell.length_b   1.000
_cell.length_c   1.000
_cell.angle_alpha   90.00
_cell.angle_beta   90.00
_cell.angle_gamma   90.00
#
_symmetry.space_group_name_H-M   'P 1'
#
loop_
_entity.id
_entity.type
_entity.pdbx_description
1 polymer ?
#
loop_
_entity_poly.entity_id
_entity_poly.type
_entity_poly.pdbx_seq_one_letter_code
_entity_poly.pdbx_strand_id
1 'polypeptide(L)'
;MNSTTERRRKKALLIVNPCAGKNRTRANLSEIVDAFPDGVFDFTIKYTTCQGDAINIARDFARKYDLVICCGGDGTLNETINGLMSAGVSVPIGYLPMGSTNDLAATLGIPTKLKEAAELIASGHTNGYDVGDCNGHQFSYVACFGPGTKISYSTPQKMKNLLGYNAYMINGFFLHLIPALADVKPRHIKIKYDGNVLEDDFYFGSFSNSTSVAGLFKFDKNDIKLDDGKFELLLVRKLSSPLAAFGMLHRIMKRDFDGDSLIFIKASEVKFTFEKPEEWTLDGECGGSTTQVDLKVLNRAVSIFSPENPMFSYKEEKEEATV
;
A
#
# COMPACT_ATOMS: atom_id res chain seq x y z
N MET A 1 45.98 -1.50 23.53
CA MET A 1 45.67 -1.91 22.15
C MET A 1 44.15 -2.03 22.08
N ASN A 2 43.46 -0.98 21.60
CA ASN A 2 42.00 -1.02 21.41
C ASN A 2 41.73 -1.79 20.12
N SER A 3 41.24 -3.01 20.23
CA SER A 3 40.68 -3.72 19.08
C SER A 3 39.34 -3.03 18.72
N THR A 4 39.38 -2.04 17.85
CA THR A 4 38.23 -1.59 17.10
C THR A 4 37.81 -2.77 16.23
N THR A 5 36.82 -3.50 16.71
CA THR A 5 36.10 -4.49 15.86
C THR A 5 35.52 -3.69 14.71
N GLU A 6 36.13 -3.72 13.53
CA GLU A 6 35.52 -3.15 12.32
C GLU A 6 34.18 -3.82 12.11
N ARG A 7 33.08 -3.10 12.40
CA ARG A 7 31.74 -3.57 12.09
C ARG A 7 31.66 -3.76 10.57
N ARG A 8 31.47 -4.98 10.12
CA ARG A 8 31.24 -5.30 8.71
C ARG A 8 30.09 -4.43 8.20
N ARG A 9 30.33 -3.70 7.11
CA ARG A 9 29.29 -2.94 6.43
C ARG A 9 28.21 -3.87 5.89
N LYS A 10 26.93 -3.47 6.01
CA LYS A 10 25.81 -4.22 5.43
C LYS A 10 25.79 -4.00 3.92
N LYS A 11 25.64 -5.06 3.15
CA LYS A 11 25.46 -4.97 1.69
C LYS A 11 24.01 -4.55 1.39
N ALA A 12 23.83 -3.41 0.77
CA ALA A 12 22.53 -2.86 0.42
C ALA A 12 22.32 -2.81 -1.10
N LEU A 13 21.24 -3.41 -1.59
CA LEU A 13 20.78 -3.24 -2.96
C LEU A 13 19.87 -2.03 -3.02
N LEU A 14 20.29 -0.94 -3.65
CA LEU A 14 19.51 0.26 -3.85
C LEU A 14 18.83 0.20 -5.23
N ILE A 15 17.50 0.08 -5.23
CA ILE A 15 16.66 0.11 -6.44
C ILE A 15 16.14 1.51 -6.61
N VAL A 16 16.56 2.20 -7.66
CA VAL A 16 16.26 3.62 -7.90
C VAL A 16 15.36 3.76 -9.11
N ASN A 17 14.17 4.34 -8.90
CA ASN A 17 13.30 4.76 -9.99
C ASN A 17 13.62 6.22 -10.37
N PRO A 18 14.32 6.47 -11.50
CA PRO A 18 14.73 7.82 -11.89
C PRO A 18 13.56 8.71 -12.32
N CYS A 19 12.38 8.11 -12.58
CA CYS A 19 11.18 8.82 -13.00
C CYS A 19 10.21 9.09 -11.84
N ALA A 20 10.56 8.68 -10.60
CA ALA A 20 9.71 8.91 -9.45
C ALA A 20 9.58 10.41 -9.12
N GLY A 21 8.37 10.85 -8.73
CA GLY A 21 8.08 12.22 -8.35
C GLY A 21 8.25 13.22 -9.52
N LYS A 22 8.61 14.44 -9.19
CA LYS A 22 8.82 15.54 -10.17
C LYS A 22 10.24 15.52 -10.75
N ASN A 23 10.73 14.39 -11.25
CA ASN A 23 12.09 14.20 -11.80
C ASN A 23 13.24 14.50 -10.80
N ARG A 24 12.99 14.42 -9.51
CA ARG A 24 13.99 14.75 -8.48
C ARG A 24 15.02 13.65 -8.27
N THR A 25 14.67 12.39 -8.58
CA THR A 25 15.54 11.23 -8.32
C THR A 25 16.71 11.14 -9.29
N ARG A 26 16.59 11.71 -10.52
CA ARG A 26 17.67 11.73 -11.50
C ARG A 26 18.83 12.66 -11.13
N ALA A 27 18.57 13.66 -10.32
CA ALA A 27 19.53 14.74 -10.11
C ALA A 27 20.59 14.43 -9.05
N ASN A 28 20.32 13.55 -8.07
CA ASN A 28 21.14 13.51 -6.86
C ASN A 28 21.33 12.10 -6.28
N LEU A 29 21.94 11.16 -7.04
CA LEU A 29 22.36 9.88 -6.47
C LEU A 29 23.32 10.09 -5.29
N SER A 30 24.25 11.07 -5.40
CA SER A 30 25.13 11.45 -4.29
C SER A 30 24.33 11.85 -3.05
N GLU A 31 23.28 12.68 -3.22
CA GLU A 31 22.42 13.10 -2.11
C GLU A 31 21.72 11.92 -1.43
N ILE A 32 21.32 10.91 -2.22
CA ILE A 32 20.72 9.68 -1.67
C ILE A 32 21.74 8.89 -0.84
N VAL A 33 22.94 8.71 -1.36
CA VAL A 33 24.01 7.95 -0.66
C VAL A 33 24.50 8.73 0.56
N ASP A 34 24.71 10.04 0.41
CA ASP A 34 25.19 10.92 1.46
C ASP A 34 24.17 11.14 2.60
N ALA A 35 22.90 10.78 2.37
CA ALA A 35 21.86 10.79 3.42
C ALA A 35 22.05 9.70 4.46
N PHE A 36 22.77 8.62 4.11
CA PHE A 36 23.03 7.53 5.05
C PHE A 36 24.26 7.83 5.90
N PRO A 37 24.31 7.32 7.15
CA PRO A 37 25.50 7.43 7.99
C PRO A 37 26.72 6.74 7.35
N ASP A 38 27.88 7.38 7.46
CA ASP A 38 29.13 6.85 6.93
C ASP A 38 29.46 5.46 7.48
N GLY A 39 29.97 4.60 6.61
CA GLY A 39 30.50 3.30 7.00
C GLY A 39 29.47 2.23 7.37
N VAL A 40 28.17 2.50 7.25
CA VAL A 40 27.10 1.55 7.59
C VAL A 40 26.82 0.58 6.45
N PHE A 41 26.79 1.08 5.21
CA PHE A 41 26.38 0.30 4.04
C PHE A 41 27.42 0.27 2.93
N ASP A 42 27.48 -0.87 2.23
CA ASP A 42 28.09 -1.01 0.91
C ASP A 42 26.97 -1.09 -0.12
N PHE A 43 26.83 -0.03 -0.94
CA PHE A 43 25.72 0.08 -1.89
C PHE A 43 26.03 -0.56 -3.24
N THR A 44 25.07 -1.36 -3.74
CA THR A 44 24.97 -1.68 -5.15
C THR A 44 23.71 -1.02 -5.71
N ILE A 45 23.88 -0.20 -6.74
CA ILE A 45 22.80 0.61 -7.27
C ILE A 45 22.29 0.03 -8.58
N LYS A 46 20.97 -0.11 -8.70
CA LYS A 46 20.28 -0.52 -9.90
C LYS A 46 19.17 0.49 -10.22
N TYR A 47 19.14 0.95 -11.45
CA TYR A 47 18.09 1.84 -11.93
C TYR A 47 16.98 1.04 -12.63
N THR A 48 15.73 1.42 -12.40
CA THR A 48 14.62 0.96 -13.20
C THR A 48 14.57 1.75 -14.51
N THR A 49 14.22 1.10 -15.62
CA THR A 49 14.09 1.70 -16.95
C THR A 49 12.66 1.71 -17.44
N CYS A 50 11.82 0.79 -16.94
CA CYS A 50 10.42 0.68 -17.26
C CYS A 50 9.64 0.06 -16.08
N GLN A 51 8.32 0.01 -16.22
CA GLN A 51 7.44 -0.70 -15.29
C GLN A 51 7.80 -2.18 -15.24
N GLY A 52 7.80 -2.78 -14.05
CA GLY A 52 8.17 -4.17 -13.79
C GLY A 52 9.68 -4.39 -13.58
N ASP A 53 10.54 -3.41 -13.85
CA ASP A 53 11.99 -3.57 -13.64
C ASP A 53 12.36 -3.77 -12.17
N ALA A 54 11.67 -3.12 -11.24
CA ALA A 54 11.95 -3.30 -9.82
C ALA A 54 11.62 -4.73 -9.36
N ILE A 55 10.59 -5.37 -9.96
CA ILE A 55 10.29 -6.80 -9.74
C ILE A 55 11.51 -7.65 -10.14
N ASN A 56 11.98 -7.45 -11.38
CA ASN A 56 13.10 -8.24 -11.92
C ASN A 56 14.39 -8.02 -11.12
N ILE A 57 14.70 -6.76 -10.78
CA ILE A 57 15.89 -6.42 -10.00
C ILE A 57 15.82 -7.06 -8.61
N ALA A 58 14.71 -6.94 -7.90
CA ALA A 58 14.55 -7.53 -6.58
C ALA A 58 14.63 -9.06 -6.64
N ARG A 59 13.92 -9.70 -7.57
CA ARG A 59 13.91 -11.15 -7.77
C ARG A 59 15.30 -11.71 -8.05
N ASP A 60 16.05 -11.08 -8.95
CA ASP A 60 17.29 -11.65 -9.49
C ASP A 60 18.52 -11.34 -8.62
N PHE A 61 18.48 -10.27 -7.82
CA PHE A 61 19.64 -9.79 -7.10
C PHE A 61 19.54 -9.83 -5.57
N ALA A 62 18.33 -9.69 -4.98
CA ALA A 62 18.18 -9.46 -3.54
C ALA A 62 18.86 -10.49 -2.63
N ARG A 63 18.92 -11.77 -3.03
CA ARG A 63 19.60 -12.85 -2.24
C ARG A 63 21.04 -12.58 -1.86
N LYS A 64 21.72 -11.66 -2.55
CA LYS A 64 23.15 -11.37 -2.37
C LYS A 64 23.39 -10.23 -1.37
N TYR A 65 22.31 -9.63 -0.85
CA TYR A 65 22.36 -8.44 -0.02
C TYR A 65 21.71 -8.68 1.34
N ASP A 66 22.14 -7.89 2.32
CA ASP A 66 21.61 -7.94 3.68
C ASP A 66 20.26 -7.18 3.77
N LEU A 67 20.00 -6.26 2.83
CA LEU A 67 18.73 -5.51 2.69
C LEU A 67 18.56 -5.00 1.26
N VAL A 68 17.31 -4.68 0.92
CA VAL A 68 16.94 -3.95 -0.29
C VAL A 68 16.41 -2.58 0.09
N ILE A 69 16.85 -1.52 -0.59
CA ILE A 69 16.36 -0.17 -0.39
C ILE A 69 15.65 0.28 -1.66
N CYS A 70 14.35 0.53 -1.56
CA CYS A 70 13.52 1.06 -2.64
C CYS A 70 13.54 2.59 -2.59
N CYS A 71 14.03 3.22 -3.65
CA CYS A 71 14.01 4.66 -3.85
C CYS A 71 13.06 5.00 -5.00
N GLY A 72 11.80 5.33 -4.64
CA GLY A 72 10.75 5.52 -5.62
C GLY A 72 9.41 5.92 -5.01
N GLY A 73 8.31 5.72 -5.73
CA GLY A 73 6.94 5.87 -5.23
C GLY A 73 6.34 4.52 -4.81
N ASP A 74 5.05 4.54 -4.41
CA ASP A 74 4.33 3.36 -3.96
C ASP A 74 4.34 2.22 -4.98
N GLY A 75 4.22 2.51 -6.29
CA GLY A 75 4.33 1.51 -7.35
C GLY A 75 5.71 0.83 -7.39
N THR A 76 6.81 1.58 -7.21
CA THR A 76 8.16 1.00 -7.18
C THR A 76 8.36 0.12 -5.95
N LEU A 77 7.78 0.51 -4.81
CA LEU A 77 7.80 -0.28 -3.59
C LEU A 77 6.99 -1.57 -3.77
N ASN A 78 5.79 -1.48 -4.34
CA ASN A 78 4.97 -2.66 -4.64
C ASN A 78 5.69 -3.64 -5.58
N GLU A 79 6.31 -3.15 -6.65
CA GLU A 79 7.15 -3.96 -7.54
C GLU A 79 8.30 -4.62 -6.79
N THR A 80 8.98 -3.90 -5.88
CA THR A 80 10.07 -4.44 -5.06
C THR A 80 9.57 -5.57 -4.16
N ILE A 81 8.43 -5.39 -3.49
CA ILE A 81 7.78 -6.42 -2.65
C ILE A 81 7.47 -7.66 -3.49
N ASN A 82 6.81 -7.48 -4.64
CA ASN A 82 6.48 -8.58 -5.55
C ASN A 82 7.71 -9.35 -6.03
N GLY A 83 8.81 -8.64 -6.32
CA GLY A 83 10.07 -9.25 -6.72
C GLY A 83 10.68 -10.12 -5.62
N LEU A 84 10.71 -9.64 -4.38
CA LEU A 84 11.18 -10.41 -3.23
C LEU A 84 10.34 -11.65 -2.95
N MET A 85 9.00 -11.48 -2.96
CA MET A 85 8.07 -12.58 -2.73
C MET A 85 8.18 -13.65 -3.80
N SER A 86 8.26 -13.27 -5.10
CA SER A 86 8.41 -14.21 -6.21
C SER A 86 9.73 -14.99 -6.15
N ALA A 87 10.78 -14.39 -5.57
CA ALA A 87 12.06 -15.05 -5.35
C ALA A 87 12.10 -15.94 -4.09
N GLY A 88 11.10 -15.84 -3.21
CA GLY A 88 11.12 -16.46 -1.89
C GLY A 88 12.28 -15.94 -1.03
N VAL A 89 12.56 -14.63 -1.09
CA VAL A 89 13.68 -13.99 -0.39
C VAL A 89 13.12 -13.13 0.73
N SER A 90 13.57 -13.39 1.95
CA SER A 90 13.19 -12.66 3.16
C SER A 90 14.31 -11.72 3.61
N VAL A 91 14.57 -10.65 2.84
CA VAL A 91 15.45 -9.56 3.25
C VAL A 91 14.64 -8.32 3.58
N PRO A 92 15.02 -7.51 4.58
CA PRO A 92 14.26 -6.33 4.96
C PRO A 92 14.31 -5.25 3.88
N ILE A 93 13.20 -4.51 3.76
CA ILE A 93 13.00 -3.46 2.77
C ILE A 93 13.12 -2.10 3.44
N GLY A 94 14.09 -1.28 3.01
CA GLY A 94 14.13 0.15 3.27
C GLY A 94 13.31 0.89 2.22
N TYR A 95 12.59 1.93 2.62
CA TYR A 95 11.83 2.75 1.69
C TYR A 95 12.24 4.22 1.79
N LEU A 96 12.70 4.78 0.68
CA LEU A 96 12.93 6.20 0.50
C LEU A 96 11.80 6.76 -0.38
N PRO A 97 10.77 7.40 0.21
CA PRO A 97 9.56 7.79 -0.50
C PRO A 97 9.81 9.02 -1.37
N MET A 98 9.96 8.81 -2.68
CA MET A 98 10.22 9.84 -3.68
C MET A 98 9.07 10.00 -4.69
N GLY A 99 7.95 9.35 -4.46
CA GLY A 99 6.74 9.46 -5.27
C GLY A 99 5.97 10.77 -5.02
N SER A 100 4.82 10.90 -5.69
CA SER A 100 3.96 12.08 -5.56
C SER A 100 3.01 12.00 -4.36
N THR A 101 2.55 10.82 -4.01
CA THR A 101 1.58 10.55 -2.93
C THR A 101 2.23 9.89 -1.73
N ASN A 102 2.96 8.81 -1.94
CA ASN A 102 3.63 8.02 -0.90
C ASN A 102 2.65 7.60 0.22
N ASP A 103 1.50 7.04 -0.18
CA ASP A 103 0.42 6.66 0.74
C ASP A 103 0.87 5.56 1.71
N LEU A 104 1.70 4.62 1.22
CA LEU A 104 2.23 3.57 2.06
C LEU A 104 3.25 4.10 3.07
N ALA A 105 4.08 5.07 2.69
CA ALA A 105 4.99 5.72 3.64
C ALA A 105 4.23 6.42 4.76
N ALA A 106 3.12 7.12 4.43
CA ALA A 106 2.27 7.79 5.41
C ALA A 106 1.60 6.78 6.36
N THR A 107 1.15 5.64 5.84
CA THR A 107 0.56 4.55 6.64
C THR A 107 1.60 3.94 7.58
N LEU A 108 2.79 3.64 7.08
CA LEU A 108 3.89 3.05 7.86
C LEU A 108 4.55 4.03 8.83
N GLY A 109 4.29 5.33 8.70
CA GLY A 109 4.96 6.38 9.48
C GLY A 109 6.40 6.64 9.04
N ILE A 110 6.75 6.27 7.79
CA ILE A 110 8.09 6.49 7.23
C ILE A 110 8.25 7.97 6.86
N PRO A 111 9.33 8.63 7.31
CA PRO A 111 9.58 10.03 6.97
C PRO A 111 9.72 10.25 5.46
N THR A 112 9.18 11.38 4.97
CA THR A 112 9.34 11.78 3.56
C THR A 112 10.61 12.57 3.29
N LYS A 113 11.29 13.05 4.33
CA LYS A 113 12.60 13.66 4.20
C LYS A 113 13.68 12.60 4.07
N LEU A 114 14.48 12.71 3.04
CA LEU A 114 15.47 11.72 2.64
C LEU A 114 16.39 11.31 3.79
N LYS A 115 16.95 12.29 4.51
CA LYS A 115 17.87 12.04 5.63
C LYS A 115 17.19 11.29 6.77
N GLU A 116 15.98 11.71 7.17
CA GLU A 116 15.23 11.06 8.25
C GLU A 116 14.86 9.60 7.88
N ALA A 117 14.50 9.35 6.61
CA ALA A 117 14.21 8.00 6.13
C ALA A 117 15.48 7.11 6.07
N ALA A 118 16.61 7.68 5.67
CA ALA A 118 17.89 6.98 5.66
C ALA A 118 18.37 6.64 7.08
N GLU A 119 18.23 7.56 8.04
CA GLU A 119 18.52 7.32 9.45
C GLU A 119 17.62 6.23 10.05
N LEU A 120 16.32 6.19 9.68
CA LEU A 120 15.40 5.13 10.09
C LEU A 120 15.89 3.75 9.58
N ILE A 121 16.29 3.65 8.32
CA ILE A 121 16.83 2.40 7.76
C ILE A 121 18.14 2.01 8.48
N ALA A 122 19.00 2.96 8.75
CA ALA A 122 20.25 2.74 9.47
C ALA A 122 20.06 2.30 10.93
N SER A 123 18.96 2.70 11.57
CA SER A 123 18.62 2.29 12.94
C SER A 123 18.43 0.78 13.07
N GLY A 124 18.05 0.12 11.98
CA GLY A 124 17.90 -1.34 11.93
C GLY A 124 16.55 -1.87 12.41
N HIS A 125 15.64 -1.00 12.88
CA HIS A 125 14.32 -1.43 13.36
C HIS A 125 13.39 -1.77 12.18
N THR A 126 12.82 -2.97 12.19
CA THR A 126 11.89 -3.45 11.17
C THR A 126 10.61 -3.96 11.80
N ASN A 127 9.52 -3.88 11.04
CA ASN A 127 8.26 -4.51 11.38
C ASN A 127 7.84 -5.47 10.27
N GLY A 128 7.19 -6.58 10.65
CA GLY A 128 6.50 -7.45 9.69
C GLY A 128 5.33 -6.70 9.05
N TYR A 129 5.11 -6.89 7.77
CA TYR A 129 4.04 -6.23 7.03
C TYR A 129 3.23 -7.26 6.23
N ASP A 130 1.91 -7.18 6.37
CA ASP A 130 0.97 -8.05 5.66
C ASP A 130 0.83 -7.60 4.21
N VAL A 131 0.82 -8.55 3.29
CA VAL A 131 0.65 -8.32 1.85
C VAL A 131 -0.61 -9.05 1.39
N GLY A 132 -1.41 -8.40 0.56
CA GLY A 132 -2.57 -9.04 -0.06
C GLY A 132 -2.18 -9.85 -1.29
N ASP A 133 -2.87 -10.95 -1.53
CA ASP A 133 -2.84 -11.72 -2.76
C ASP A 133 -4.22 -11.68 -3.41
N CYS A 134 -4.27 -11.36 -4.69
CA CYS A 134 -5.46 -11.35 -5.53
C CYS A 134 -5.25 -12.31 -6.70
N ASN A 135 -5.82 -13.49 -6.66
CA ASN A 135 -5.69 -14.51 -7.70
C ASN A 135 -4.21 -14.77 -8.10
N GLY A 136 -3.26 -14.73 -7.15
CA GLY A 136 -1.82 -14.91 -7.37
C GLY A 136 -1.06 -13.62 -7.70
N HIS A 137 -1.71 -12.46 -7.73
CA HIS A 137 -1.08 -11.15 -7.89
C HIS A 137 -1.02 -10.42 -6.55
N GLN A 138 0.16 -10.11 -6.06
CA GLN A 138 0.33 -9.44 -4.77
C GLN A 138 0.06 -7.94 -4.88
N PHE A 139 -0.56 -7.39 -3.83
CA PHE A 139 -0.78 -5.96 -3.66
C PHE A 139 -0.40 -5.52 -2.23
N SER A 140 0.11 -4.30 -2.13
CA SER A 140 0.71 -3.82 -0.88
C SER A 140 -0.31 -3.20 0.06
N TYR A 141 -1.35 -2.51 -0.44
CA TYR A 141 -2.24 -1.77 0.43
C TYR A 141 -3.72 -1.81 0.05
N VAL A 142 -4.10 -1.97 -1.22
CA VAL A 142 -5.52 -2.01 -1.60
C VAL A 142 -5.83 -2.79 -2.88
N ALA A 143 -6.82 -3.66 -2.81
CA ALA A 143 -7.54 -4.19 -3.95
C ALA A 143 -8.96 -3.64 -3.94
N CYS A 144 -9.47 -3.12 -5.06
CA CYS A 144 -10.82 -2.58 -5.11
C CYS A 144 -11.48 -2.72 -6.48
N PHE A 145 -12.82 -2.70 -6.48
CA PHE A 145 -13.68 -2.65 -7.66
C PHE A 145 -14.73 -1.55 -7.54
N GLY A 146 -15.31 -1.15 -8.65
CA GLY A 146 -16.42 -0.22 -8.69
C GLY A 146 -16.07 1.16 -9.25
N PRO A 147 -16.99 2.15 -9.15
CA PRO A 147 -16.75 3.49 -9.66
C PRO A 147 -15.61 4.17 -8.92
N GLY A 148 -14.77 4.86 -9.66
CA GLY A 148 -13.58 5.53 -9.12
C GLY A 148 -12.27 4.79 -9.38
N THR A 149 -12.29 3.50 -9.64
CA THR A 149 -11.10 2.75 -10.05
C THR A 149 -10.51 3.29 -11.35
N LYS A 150 -11.35 3.72 -12.30
CA LYS A 150 -10.93 4.35 -13.57
C LYS A 150 -10.48 5.81 -13.42
N ILE A 151 -10.93 6.54 -12.41
CA ILE A 151 -10.57 7.95 -12.20
C ILE A 151 -9.09 8.08 -11.82
N SER A 152 -8.53 7.09 -11.15
CA SER A 152 -7.11 7.04 -10.79
C SER A 152 -6.18 7.12 -12.02
N TYR A 153 -6.62 6.58 -13.17
CA TYR A 153 -5.83 6.51 -14.41
C TYR A 153 -6.05 7.70 -15.36
N SER A 154 -7.21 8.36 -15.32
CA SER A 154 -7.63 9.31 -16.35
C SER A 154 -7.50 10.80 -15.98
N THR A 155 -7.13 11.14 -14.73
CA THR A 155 -7.06 12.53 -14.30
C THR A 155 -5.76 13.19 -14.75
N PRO A 156 -5.77 14.21 -15.65
CA PRO A 156 -4.57 14.89 -16.10
C PRO A 156 -3.82 15.53 -14.93
N GLN A 157 -2.53 15.29 -14.87
CA GLN A 157 -1.62 15.80 -13.82
C GLN A 157 -1.66 17.33 -13.61
N LYS A 158 -2.11 18.08 -14.63
CA LYS A 158 -2.26 19.55 -14.56
C LYS A 158 -3.39 20.01 -13.62
N MET A 159 -4.47 19.22 -13.45
CA MET A 159 -5.58 19.59 -12.57
C MET A 159 -5.27 19.32 -11.09
N LYS A 160 -4.42 18.35 -10.78
CA LYS A 160 -3.96 18.05 -9.41
C LYS A 160 -3.17 19.20 -8.77
N ASN A 161 -2.57 20.06 -9.59
CA ASN A 161 -1.68 21.15 -9.13
C ASN A 161 -2.40 22.48 -8.83
N LEU A 162 -3.68 22.64 -9.26
CA LEU A 162 -4.34 23.96 -9.22
C LEU A 162 -5.15 24.20 -7.94
N LEU A 163 -5.68 23.17 -7.28
CA LEU A 163 -6.65 23.30 -6.19
C LEU A 163 -6.19 22.74 -4.82
N GLY A 164 -4.94 22.31 -4.72
CA GLY A 164 -4.48 21.61 -3.52
C GLY A 164 -5.11 20.20 -3.40
N TYR A 165 -4.27 19.18 -3.34
CA TYR A 165 -4.63 17.77 -3.46
C TYR A 165 -5.84 17.34 -2.59
N ASN A 166 -5.90 17.78 -1.33
CA ASN A 166 -6.95 17.39 -0.39
C ASN A 166 -8.31 18.04 -0.66
N ALA A 167 -8.36 19.32 -1.05
CA ALA A 167 -9.63 20.01 -1.35
C ALA A 167 -10.23 19.57 -2.68
N TYR A 168 -9.39 19.21 -3.65
CA TYR A 168 -9.81 18.71 -4.96
C TYR A 168 -10.36 17.29 -4.85
N MET A 169 -9.70 16.40 -4.07
CA MET A 169 -10.17 15.03 -3.87
C MET A 169 -11.52 15.01 -3.13
N ILE A 170 -11.69 15.84 -2.12
CA ILE A 170 -12.94 15.89 -1.35
C ILE A 170 -14.08 16.47 -2.19
N ASN A 171 -13.90 17.65 -2.81
CA ASN A 171 -14.95 18.28 -3.59
C ASN A 171 -15.17 17.63 -4.96
N GLY A 172 -14.12 17.27 -5.67
CA GLY A 172 -14.23 16.66 -7.00
C GLY A 172 -14.81 15.25 -6.95
N PHE A 173 -14.40 14.46 -5.97
CA PHE A 173 -14.91 13.11 -5.79
C PHE A 173 -16.39 13.13 -5.37
N PHE A 174 -16.79 14.00 -4.46
CA PHE A 174 -18.19 14.11 -4.01
C PHE A 174 -19.12 14.71 -5.06
N LEU A 175 -18.70 15.76 -5.76
CA LEU A 175 -19.52 16.35 -6.82
C LEU A 175 -19.71 15.40 -8.02
N HIS A 176 -18.78 14.48 -8.25
CA HIS A 176 -18.86 13.53 -9.36
C HIS A 176 -19.28 12.12 -8.92
N LEU A 177 -19.04 11.74 -7.66
CA LEU A 177 -19.39 10.41 -7.17
C LEU A 177 -20.90 10.26 -7.00
N ILE A 178 -21.60 11.25 -6.43
CA ILE A 178 -23.06 11.16 -6.21
C ILE A 178 -23.82 11.08 -7.53
N PRO A 179 -23.58 11.95 -8.53
CA PRO A 179 -24.16 11.77 -9.86
C PRO A 179 -23.69 10.49 -10.57
N ALA A 180 -22.39 10.12 -10.42
CA ALA A 180 -21.86 8.91 -11.01
C ALA A 180 -22.47 7.64 -10.38
N LEU A 181 -22.76 7.63 -9.09
CA LEU A 181 -23.49 6.54 -8.43
C LEU A 181 -24.96 6.44 -8.91
N ALA A 182 -25.56 7.55 -9.34
CA ALA A 182 -26.92 7.53 -9.90
C ALA A 182 -26.96 6.83 -11.28
N ASP A 183 -25.89 6.91 -12.06
CA ASP A 183 -25.78 6.29 -13.40
C ASP A 183 -25.11 4.89 -13.36
N VAL A 184 -24.48 4.51 -12.26
CA VAL A 184 -23.83 3.22 -12.12
C VAL A 184 -24.82 2.17 -11.63
N LYS A 185 -24.92 1.06 -12.36
CA LYS A 185 -25.70 -0.09 -11.90
C LYS A 185 -24.93 -0.80 -10.77
N PRO A 186 -25.60 -1.09 -9.66
CA PRO A 186 -25.00 -1.94 -8.63
C PRO A 186 -24.75 -3.34 -9.19
N ARG A 187 -23.78 -4.04 -8.60
CA ARG A 187 -23.42 -5.42 -8.94
C ARG A 187 -24.04 -6.32 -7.90
N HIS A 188 -24.75 -7.35 -8.34
CA HIS A 188 -25.13 -8.44 -7.46
C HIS A 188 -23.93 -9.32 -7.22
N ILE A 189 -23.53 -9.47 -5.95
CA ILE A 189 -22.28 -10.12 -5.59
C ILE A 189 -22.51 -11.07 -4.44
N LYS A 190 -22.02 -12.31 -4.60
CA LYS A 190 -21.87 -13.25 -3.50
C LYS A 190 -20.45 -13.19 -2.97
N ILE A 191 -20.33 -12.90 -1.68
CA ILE A 191 -19.07 -12.70 -0.96
C ILE A 191 -18.98 -13.76 0.13
N LYS A 192 -17.87 -14.52 0.13
CA LYS A 192 -17.54 -15.43 1.22
C LYS A 192 -16.31 -14.89 1.93
N TYR A 193 -16.33 -14.80 3.25
CA TYR A 193 -15.22 -14.28 4.04
C TYR A 193 -15.15 -15.04 5.38
N ASP A 194 -13.98 -15.55 5.74
CA ASP A 194 -13.70 -16.25 7.00
C ASP A 194 -14.84 -17.22 7.43
N GLY A 195 -15.37 -18.00 6.48
CA GLY A 195 -16.47 -18.94 6.71
C GLY A 195 -17.89 -18.35 6.68
N ASN A 196 -18.03 -17.03 6.60
CA ASN A 196 -19.33 -16.36 6.48
C ASN A 196 -19.70 -16.12 5.00
N VAL A 197 -20.99 -15.87 4.74
CA VAL A 197 -21.52 -15.57 3.41
C VAL A 197 -22.39 -14.32 3.48
N LEU A 198 -22.16 -13.42 2.54
CA LEU A 198 -22.93 -12.22 2.31
C LEU A 198 -23.31 -12.16 0.83
N GLU A 199 -24.57 -11.87 0.51
CA GLU A 199 -25.06 -11.77 -0.87
C GLU A 199 -26.00 -10.58 -0.97
N ASP A 200 -25.63 -9.58 -1.79
CA ASP A 200 -26.37 -8.33 -1.92
C ASP A 200 -25.91 -7.55 -3.17
N ASP A 201 -26.53 -6.38 -3.38
CA ASP A 201 -26.18 -5.43 -4.43
C ASP A 201 -25.20 -4.38 -3.93
N PHE A 202 -24.03 -4.26 -4.58
CA PHE A 202 -22.97 -3.32 -4.18
C PHE A 202 -22.56 -2.39 -5.33
N TYR A 203 -22.20 -1.15 -4.98
CA TYR A 203 -21.59 -0.19 -5.89
C TYR A 203 -20.06 -0.29 -5.88
N PHE A 204 -19.48 -0.51 -4.71
CA PHE A 204 -18.03 -0.47 -4.49
C PHE A 204 -17.62 -1.50 -3.44
N GLY A 205 -16.43 -2.03 -3.60
CA GLY A 205 -15.78 -2.83 -2.57
C GLY A 205 -14.27 -2.65 -2.61
N SER A 206 -13.67 -2.66 -1.43
CA SER A 206 -12.22 -2.68 -1.25
C SER A 206 -11.80 -3.62 -0.15
N PHE A 207 -10.63 -4.22 -0.34
CA PHE A 207 -9.93 -5.03 0.64
C PHE A 207 -8.54 -4.45 0.81
N SER A 208 -8.22 -3.92 1.99
CA SER A 208 -7.08 -3.02 2.16
C SER A 208 -6.38 -3.18 3.50
N ASN A 209 -5.06 -2.92 3.49
CA ASN A 209 -4.19 -2.78 4.66
C ASN A 209 -3.73 -1.32 4.75
N SER A 210 -4.66 -0.41 4.97
CA SER A 210 -4.38 1.02 4.91
C SER A 210 -5.35 1.83 5.76
N THR A 211 -4.89 2.94 6.28
CA THR A 211 -5.73 3.92 6.99
C THR A 211 -6.57 4.78 6.05
N SER A 212 -6.43 4.61 4.73
CA SER A 212 -7.19 5.37 3.75
C SER A 212 -7.40 4.58 2.46
N VAL A 213 -8.62 4.58 1.95
CA VAL A 213 -8.98 3.98 0.65
C VAL A 213 -9.53 5.06 -0.25
N ALA A 214 -9.01 5.13 -1.49
CA ALA A 214 -9.40 6.09 -2.52
C ALA A 214 -9.34 7.57 -2.08
N GLY A 215 -8.58 7.89 -1.01
CA GLY A 215 -8.49 9.24 -0.44
C GLY A 215 -9.77 9.73 0.25
N LEU A 216 -10.82 8.93 0.24
CA LEU A 216 -12.16 9.24 0.73
C LEU A 216 -12.46 8.56 2.06
N PHE A 217 -12.31 7.24 2.09
CA PHE A 217 -12.56 6.45 3.28
C PHE A 217 -11.32 6.52 4.15
N LYS A 218 -11.42 7.20 5.30
CA LYS A 218 -10.35 7.31 6.28
C LYS A 218 -10.74 6.53 7.53
N PHE A 219 -9.95 5.53 7.86
CA PHE A 219 -10.14 4.69 9.02
C PHE A 219 -9.38 5.24 10.23
N ASP A 220 -9.84 4.88 11.43
CA ASP A 220 -9.08 5.18 12.65
C ASP A 220 -7.81 4.30 12.68
N LYS A 221 -6.67 4.91 13.03
CA LYS A 221 -5.41 4.18 13.14
C LYS A 221 -5.43 3.10 14.22
N ASN A 222 -6.30 3.23 15.21
CA ASN A 222 -6.45 2.22 16.26
C ASN A 222 -7.19 0.98 15.77
N ASP A 223 -8.01 1.12 14.73
CA ASP A 223 -8.78 0.03 14.13
C ASP A 223 -7.97 -0.77 13.10
N ILE A 224 -6.88 -0.21 12.59
CA ILE A 224 -6.06 -0.84 11.56
C ILE A 224 -4.84 -1.49 12.19
N LYS A 225 -4.56 -2.74 11.82
CA LYS A 225 -3.33 -3.46 12.15
C LYS A 225 -2.66 -3.94 10.88
N LEU A 226 -1.36 -3.65 10.75
CA LEU A 226 -0.62 -3.88 9.52
C LEU A 226 0.05 -5.26 9.46
N ASP A 227 -0.08 -6.05 10.55
CA ASP A 227 0.64 -7.30 10.75
C ASP A 227 -0.19 -8.39 11.48
N ASP A 228 -1.52 -8.25 11.53
CA ASP A 228 -2.42 -9.16 12.26
C ASP A 228 -3.01 -10.29 11.39
N GLY A 229 -2.63 -10.35 10.12
CA GLY A 229 -3.13 -11.34 9.16
C GLY A 229 -4.54 -11.04 8.65
N LYS A 230 -5.02 -9.82 8.82
CA LYS A 230 -6.34 -9.38 8.35
C LYS A 230 -6.26 -8.05 7.63
N PHE A 231 -7.11 -7.91 6.62
CA PHE A 231 -7.33 -6.65 5.92
C PHE A 231 -8.77 -6.19 6.14
N GLU A 232 -9.00 -4.91 5.96
CA GLU A 232 -10.29 -4.27 6.05
C GLU A 232 -11.06 -4.44 4.74
N LEU A 233 -12.19 -5.16 4.81
CA LEU A 233 -13.19 -5.26 3.77
C LEU A 233 -14.20 -4.14 3.95
N LEU A 234 -14.18 -3.15 3.07
CA LEU A 234 -15.19 -2.09 3.00
C LEU A 234 -16.08 -2.33 1.78
N LEU A 235 -17.39 -2.37 2.00
CA LEU A 235 -18.39 -2.51 0.94
C LEU A 235 -19.41 -1.37 1.02
N VAL A 236 -19.77 -0.83 -0.15
CA VAL A 236 -20.82 0.17 -0.29
C VAL A 236 -22.02 -0.49 -0.97
N ARG A 237 -23.09 -0.69 -0.20
CA ARG A 237 -24.34 -1.27 -0.69
C ARG A 237 -25.08 -0.33 -1.64
N LYS A 238 -25.94 -0.91 -2.44
CA LYS A 238 -26.94 -0.18 -3.22
C LYS A 238 -27.76 0.73 -2.31
N LEU A 239 -27.81 2.00 -2.68
CA LEU A 239 -28.55 3.01 -1.93
C LEU A 239 -30.03 2.98 -2.30
N SER A 240 -30.89 3.05 -1.30
CA SER A 240 -32.35 3.02 -1.47
C SER A 240 -32.92 4.32 -2.04
N SER A 241 -32.23 5.44 -1.90
CA SER A 241 -32.64 6.75 -2.35
C SER A 241 -31.47 7.74 -2.44
N PRO A 242 -31.61 8.88 -3.16
CA PRO A 242 -30.62 9.95 -3.13
C PRO A 242 -30.39 10.52 -1.73
N LEU A 243 -31.39 10.50 -0.84
CA LEU A 243 -31.23 10.93 0.54
C LEU A 243 -30.33 9.99 1.33
N ALA A 244 -30.38 8.68 1.05
CA ALA A 244 -29.47 7.70 1.65
C ALA A 244 -28.00 7.99 1.29
N ALA A 245 -27.73 8.56 0.10
CA ALA A 245 -26.39 8.97 -0.30
C ALA A 245 -25.83 10.09 0.59
N PHE A 246 -26.66 11.08 0.96
CA PHE A 246 -26.25 12.12 1.89
C PHE A 246 -26.00 11.58 3.30
N GLY A 247 -26.82 10.64 3.76
CA GLY A 247 -26.63 9.96 5.04
C GLY A 247 -25.33 9.16 5.06
N MET A 248 -25.04 8.40 4.00
CA MET A 248 -23.78 7.66 3.83
C MET A 248 -22.59 8.61 3.86
N LEU A 249 -22.67 9.73 3.13
CA LEU A 249 -21.62 10.74 3.09
C LEU A 249 -21.33 11.32 4.48
N HIS A 250 -22.36 11.66 5.23
CA HIS A 250 -22.23 12.16 6.59
C HIS A 250 -21.52 11.15 7.51
N ARG A 251 -21.85 9.85 7.38
CA ARG A 251 -21.17 8.76 8.12
C ARG A 251 -19.70 8.65 7.73
N ILE A 252 -19.35 8.65 6.44
CA ILE A 252 -17.97 8.61 5.95
C ILE A 252 -17.16 9.79 6.54
N MET A 253 -17.74 11.01 6.57
CA MET A 253 -17.08 12.18 7.17
C MET A 253 -16.86 12.03 8.68
N LYS A 254 -17.76 11.32 9.37
CA LYS A 254 -17.62 10.99 10.81
C LYS A 254 -16.78 9.75 11.08
N ARG A 255 -16.29 9.07 10.04
CA ARG A 255 -15.61 7.77 10.14
C ARG A 255 -16.46 6.69 10.81
N ASP A 256 -17.76 6.79 10.64
CA ASP A 256 -18.75 5.84 11.13
C ASP A 256 -19.13 4.90 9.97
N PHE A 257 -18.54 3.72 9.96
CA PHE A 257 -18.75 2.70 8.92
C PHE A 257 -19.77 1.63 9.34
N ASP A 258 -20.42 1.78 10.48
CA ASP A 258 -21.42 0.85 11.00
C ASP A 258 -22.82 1.29 10.60
N GLY A 259 -23.35 0.78 9.50
CA GLY A 259 -24.68 1.14 9.01
C GLY A 259 -25.15 0.38 7.77
N ASP A 260 -26.45 0.52 7.45
CA ASP A 260 -27.10 -0.25 6.37
C ASP A 260 -26.43 -0.07 4.99
N SER A 261 -25.86 1.10 4.72
CA SER A 261 -25.24 1.44 3.43
C SER A 261 -23.76 1.07 3.34
N LEU A 262 -23.10 0.85 4.47
CA LEU A 262 -21.69 0.57 4.58
C LEU A 262 -21.48 -0.71 5.39
N ILE A 263 -20.59 -1.56 4.93
CA ILE A 263 -20.13 -2.75 5.67
C ILE A 263 -18.63 -2.62 5.84
N PHE A 264 -18.16 -2.71 7.06
CA PHE A 264 -16.76 -2.70 7.42
C PHE A 264 -16.43 -3.94 8.24
N ILE A 265 -15.60 -4.83 7.69
CA ILE A 265 -15.29 -6.14 8.26
C ILE A 265 -13.78 -6.36 8.16
N LYS A 266 -13.18 -6.99 9.16
CA LYS A 266 -11.82 -7.52 9.09
C LYS A 266 -11.86 -8.99 8.67
N ALA A 267 -11.10 -9.33 7.64
CA ALA A 267 -11.04 -10.69 7.14
C ALA A 267 -9.61 -11.09 6.74
N SER A 268 -9.30 -12.38 6.86
CA SER A 268 -8.05 -12.96 6.37
C SER A 268 -8.17 -13.45 4.93
N GLU A 269 -9.38 -13.85 4.53
CA GLU A 269 -9.67 -14.28 3.17
C GLU A 269 -11.06 -13.81 2.73
N VAL A 270 -11.18 -13.41 1.47
CA VAL A 270 -12.44 -12.99 0.88
C VAL A 270 -12.54 -13.52 -0.55
N LYS A 271 -13.66 -14.16 -0.87
CA LYS A 271 -13.97 -14.61 -2.22
C LYS A 271 -15.18 -13.90 -2.76
N PHE A 272 -15.01 -13.18 -3.87
CA PHE A 272 -16.08 -12.54 -4.60
C PHE A 272 -16.51 -13.39 -5.78
N THR A 273 -17.83 -13.48 -6.00
CA THR A 273 -18.43 -14.10 -7.19
C THR A 273 -19.41 -13.10 -7.80
N PHE A 274 -19.11 -12.67 -9.03
CA PHE A 274 -19.89 -11.72 -9.81
C PHE A 274 -20.69 -12.45 -10.91
N GLU A 275 -21.85 -11.90 -11.28
CA GLU A 275 -22.60 -12.42 -12.44
C GLU A 275 -21.90 -12.16 -13.78
N LYS A 276 -21.13 -11.07 -13.87
CA LYS A 276 -20.36 -10.66 -15.06
C LYS A 276 -18.94 -10.30 -14.65
N PRO A 277 -17.96 -10.39 -15.58
CA PRO A 277 -16.61 -9.95 -15.28
C PRO A 277 -16.57 -8.50 -14.76
N GLU A 278 -15.93 -8.29 -13.63
CA GLU A 278 -15.72 -6.98 -12.99
C GLU A 278 -14.23 -6.64 -13.02
N GLU A 279 -13.94 -5.38 -13.34
CA GLU A 279 -12.56 -4.86 -13.35
C GLU A 279 -12.10 -4.55 -11.94
N TRP A 280 -10.91 -5.01 -11.60
CA TRP A 280 -10.24 -4.75 -10.32
C TRP A 280 -9.03 -3.85 -10.49
N THR A 281 -8.75 -3.12 -9.44
CA THR A 281 -7.55 -2.28 -9.30
C THR A 281 -6.77 -2.77 -8.09
N LEU A 282 -5.48 -2.99 -8.28
CA LEU A 282 -4.53 -3.38 -7.24
C LEU A 282 -3.49 -2.27 -7.09
N ASP A 283 -3.44 -1.64 -5.93
CA ASP A 283 -2.53 -0.51 -5.63
C ASP A 283 -2.54 0.62 -6.69
N GLY A 284 -3.72 0.84 -7.30
CA GLY A 284 -3.89 1.85 -8.34
C GLY A 284 -3.56 1.37 -9.75
N GLU A 285 -3.18 0.12 -9.98
CA GLU A 285 -2.92 -0.48 -11.28
C GLU A 285 -4.03 -1.46 -11.70
N CYS A 286 -4.09 -1.82 -12.99
CA CYS A 286 -5.09 -2.76 -13.49
C CYS A 286 -4.86 -4.17 -12.95
N GLY A 287 -5.79 -4.67 -12.16
CA GLY A 287 -5.79 -6.03 -11.59
C GLY A 287 -6.51 -7.07 -12.46
N GLY A 288 -6.93 -6.68 -13.67
CA GLY A 288 -7.67 -7.57 -14.57
C GLY A 288 -9.18 -7.51 -14.41
N SER A 289 -9.88 -8.36 -15.18
CA SER A 289 -11.34 -8.45 -15.17
C SER A 289 -11.75 -9.92 -15.11
N THR A 290 -12.57 -10.29 -14.11
CA THR A 290 -12.98 -11.68 -13.88
C THR A 290 -14.30 -11.75 -13.13
N THR A 291 -14.97 -12.91 -13.19
CA THR A 291 -16.17 -13.20 -12.41
C THR A 291 -15.88 -13.77 -11.03
N GLN A 292 -14.65 -14.21 -10.78
CA GLN A 292 -14.25 -14.76 -9.47
C GLN A 292 -12.93 -14.12 -9.03
N VAL A 293 -12.94 -13.58 -7.84
CA VAL A 293 -11.76 -12.97 -7.21
C VAL A 293 -11.57 -13.58 -5.83
N ASP A 294 -10.43 -14.23 -5.67
CA ASP A 294 -9.98 -14.78 -4.39
C ASP A 294 -8.92 -13.84 -3.82
N LEU A 295 -9.21 -13.23 -2.68
CA LEU A 295 -8.31 -12.35 -1.93
C LEU A 295 -7.86 -13.06 -0.66
N LYS A 296 -6.57 -12.99 -0.35
CA LYS A 296 -5.98 -13.56 0.87
C LYS A 296 -4.97 -12.61 1.46
N VAL A 297 -4.83 -12.64 2.76
CA VAL A 297 -3.76 -11.94 3.46
C VAL A 297 -2.60 -12.89 3.70
N LEU A 298 -1.43 -12.50 3.24
CA LEU A 298 -0.16 -13.17 3.51
C LEU A 298 0.46 -12.46 4.72
N ASN A 299 0.27 -13.06 5.87
CA ASN A 299 0.64 -12.47 7.15
C ASN A 299 2.16 -12.30 7.25
N ARG A 300 2.61 -11.08 7.58
CA ARG A 300 4.03 -10.68 7.73
C ARG A 300 4.90 -11.16 6.57
N ALA A 301 4.36 -11.06 5.36
CA ALA A 301 5.01 -11.58 4.17
C ALA A 301 6.35 -10.91 3.86
N VAL A 302 6.52 -9.65 4.29
CA VAL A 302 7.76 -8.89 4.14
C VAL A 302 8.12 -8.19 5.46
N SER A 303 9.40 -7.83 5.60
CA SER A 303 9.90 -7.02 6.70
C SER A 303 10.27 -5.64 6.17
N ILE A 304 9.74 -4.56 6.77
CA ILE A 304 9.96 -3.18 6.32
C ILE A 304 10.55 -2.36 7.44
N PHE A 305 11.61 -1.58 7.16
CA PHE A 305 12.14 -0.59 8.09
C PHE A 305 11.10 0.50 8.32
N SER A 306 10.57 0.56 9.52
CA SER A 306 9.56 1.54 9.92
C SER A 306 9.71 1.88 11.41
N PRO A 307 9.26 3.07 11.85
CA PRO A 307 9.33 3.42 13.27
C PRO A 307 8.37 2.55 14.08
N GLU A 308 8.53 2.58 15.41
CA GLU A 308 7.49 2.06 16.31
C GLU A 308 6.16 2.75 15.99
N ASN A 309 5.14 1.95 15.71
CA ASN A 309 3.84 2.44 15.29
C ASN A 309 2.76 1.56 15.94
N PRO A 310 1.71 2.15 16.56
CA PRO A 310 0.65 1.38 17.21
C PRO A 310 -0.16 0.50 16.27
N MET A 311 -0.03 0.68 14.96
CA MET A 311 -0.63 -0.19 13.97
C MET A 311 0.10 -1.52 13.77
N PHE A 312 1.27 -1.72 14.38
CA PHE A 312 1.90 -3.04 14.46
C PHE A 312 1.56 -3.70 15.80
N SER A 313 1.14 -4.95 15.74
CA SER A 313 0.72 -5.72 16.92
C SER A 313 1.89 -6.40 17.61
N TYR A 314 2.90 -6.77 16.82
CA TYR A 314 4.05 -7.52 17.29
C TYR A 314 5.16 -6.57 17.74
N LYS A 315 5.53 -6.65 19.02
CA LYS A 315 6.82 -6.15 19.50
C LYS A 315 7.77 -7.34 19.48
N GLU A 316 8.83 -7.30 18.66
CA GLU A 316 9.92 -8.25 18.84
C GLU A 316 10.37 -8.18 20.30
N GLU A 317 10.20 -9.28 21.05
CA GLU A 317 10.88 -9.43 22.33
C GLU A 317 12.39 -9.31 22.01
N LYS A 318 13.01 -8.24 22.52
CA LYS A 318 14.46 -8.14 22.49
C LYS A 318 14.95 -9.39 23.21
N GLU A 319 15.55 -10.32 22.49
CA GLU A 319 16.40 -11.32 23.09
C GLU A 319 17.44 -10.54 23.93
N GLU A 320 17.19 -10.46 25.22
CA GLU A 320 18.21 -10.07 26.16
C GLU A 320 19.33 -11.12 26.02
N ALA A 321 20.37 -10.75 25.28
CA ALA A 321 21.61 -11.48 25.29
C ALA A 321 22.10 -11.45 26.75
N THR A 322 21.73 -12.48 27.49
CA THR A 322 22.31 -12.77 28.79
C THR A 322 23.77 -13.17 28.53
N VAL A 323 24.65 -12.34 29.04
CA VAL A 323 26.12 -12.45 29.06
C VAL A 323 26.55 -13.77 29.66
#